data_e80a399288b9800e524b39c2daef2f52
#
_entry.id   e80a399288b9800e524b39c2daef2f52
#
_cell.length_a   1.000
_cell.length_b   1.000
_cell.length_c   1.000
_cell.angle_alpha   90.00
_cell.angle_beta   90.00
_cell.angle_gamma   90.00
#
_symmetry.space_group_name_H-M   'P 1'
#
loop_
_entity.id
_entity.type
_entity.pdbx_description
1 polymer ?
#
loop_
_entity_poly.entity_id
_entity_poly.type
_entity_poly.pdbx_seq_one_letter_code
_entity_poly.pdbx_strand_id
1 'polypeptide(L)' 'MREINYLVVHCTATQPDAKIESIQNYWRKNLGWKSPGYHYVIKADGEIVPLLSIDKVSNGVAGYNSQIINISYIGG' A
#
# COMPACT_ATOMS: atom_id res chain seq x y z
N MET A 1 2.96 -6.95 -18.71
CA MET A 1 3.28 -6.01 -17.60
C MET A 1 2.65 -4.66 -17.89
N ARG A 2 2.00 -4.06 -16.91
CA ARG A 2 1.40 -2.73 -17.09
C ARG A 2 2.47 -1.63 -17.16
N GLU A 3 2.14 -0.54 -17.83
CA GLU A 3 3.02 0.62 -17.90
C GLU A 3 3.03 1.36 -16.56
N ILE A 4 4.22 1.58 -15.99
CA ILE A 4 4.38 2.28 -14.71
C ILE A 4 5.12 3.58 -14.95
N ASN A 5 4.44 4.69 -14.66
CA ASN A 5 4.98 6.04 -14.88
C ASN A 5 5.38 6.74 -13.58
N TYR A 6 4.83 6.30 -12.44
CA TYR A 6 5.01 6.99 -11.16
C TYR A 6 5.25 6.02 -10.03
N LEU A 7 6.07 6.45 -9.09
CA LEU A 7 6.26 5.79 -7.80
C LEU A 7 5.72 6.76 -6.74
N VAL A 8 4.69 6.35 -6.00
CA VAL A 8 4.07 7.21 -4.99
C VAL A 8 4.37 6.68 -3.60
N VAL A 9 4.91 7.51 -2.76
CA VAL A 9 5.24 7.17 -1.37
C VAL A 9 4.19 7.75 -0.43
N HIS A 10 3.64 6.89 0.42
CA HIS A 10 2.61 7.24 1.40
C HIS A 10 3.11 6.96 2.81
N CYS A 11 2.35 7.42 3.81
CA CYS A 11 2.47 6.91 5.17
C CYS A 11 1.13 6.30 5.57
N THR A 12 1.16 5.37 6.53
CA THR A 12 -0.08 4.72 6.98
C THR A 12 -0.88 5.61 7.94
N ALA A 13 -0.27 6.68 8.46
CA ALA A 13 -0.85 7.57 9.46
C ALA A 13 -1.27 6.80 10.73
N THR A 14 -0.45 5.84 11.13
CA THR A 14 -0.68 4.98 12.29
C THR A 14 0.52 5.05 13.23
N GLN A 15 0.45 4.35 14.35
CA GLN A 15 1.61 4.17 15.23
C GLN A 15 2.69 3.38 14.49
N PRO A 16 3.97 3.61 14.78
CA PRO A 16 5.06 2.89 14.09
C PRO A 16 5.04 1.37 14.32
N ASP A 17 4.40 0.90 15.37
CA ASP A 17 4.27 -0.52 15.70
C ASP A 17 2.98 -1.15 15.16
N ALA A 18 2.22 -0.43 14.33
CA ALA A 18 1.00 -0.97 13.73
C ALA A 18 1.32 -2.20 12.88
N LYS A 19 0.47 -3.20 12.96
CA LYS A 19 0.64 -4.45 12.22
C LYS A 19 0.04 -4.33 10.82
N ILE A 20 0.72 -4.91 9.84
CA ILE A 20 0.26 -4.93 8.45
C ILE A 20 -1.12 -5.57 8.33
N GLU A 21 -1.35 -6.67 9.07
CA GLU A 21 -2.64 -7.36 9.12
C GLU A 21 -3.79 -6.43 9.53
N SER A 22 -3.57 -5.54 10.49
CA SER A 22 -4.57 -4.57 10.94
C SER A 22 -4.88 -3.54 9.85
N ILE A 23 -3.87 -3.11 9.11
CA ILE A 23 -4.02 -2.18 8.00
C ILE A 23 -4.83 -2.83 6.87
N GLN A 24 -4.52 -4.07 6.54
CA GLN A 24 -5.25 -4.81 5.50
C GLN A 24 -6.70 -5.08 5.91
N ASN A 25 -6.94 -5.37 7.18
CA ASN A 25 -8.30 -5.57 7.69
C ASN A 25 -9.13 -4.29 7.59
N TYR A 26 -8.54 -3.14 7.85
CA TYR A 26 -9.19 -1.86 7.68
C TYR A 26 -9.64 -1.66 6.23
N TRP A 27 -8.77 -1.95 5.26
CA TRP A 27 -9.13 -1.84 3.84
C TRP A 27 -10.30 -2.73 3.47
N ARG A 28 -10.30 -3.97 3.94
CA ARG A 28 -11.35 -4.95 3.59
C ARG A 28 -12.67 -4.66 4.29
N LYS A 29 -12.61 -4.33 5.57
CA LYS A 29 -13.82 -4.19 6.40
C LYS A 29 -14.44 -2.80 6.34
N ASN A 30 -13.61 -1.77 6.32
CA ASN A 30 -14.09 -0.39 6.40
C ASN A 30 -14.22 0.26 5.02
N LEU A 31 -13.33 -0.07 4.09
CA LEU A 31 -13.33 0.52 2.76
C LEU A 31 -13.87 -0.42 1.67
N GLY A 32 -14.02 -1.70 1.99
CA GLY A 32 -14.54 -2.69 1.04
C GLY A 32 -13.61 -2.99 -0.13
N TRP A 33 -12.32 -2.73 0.01
CA TRP A 33 -11.35 -2.95 -1.06
C TRP A 33 -11.04 -4.44 -1.22
N LYS A 34 -11.02 -4.91 -2.46
CA LYS A 34 -10.65 -6.28 -2.81
C LYS A 34 -9.15 -6.45 -2.98
N SER A 35 -8.44 -5.36 -3.30
CA SER A 35 -6.98 -5.35 -3.46
C SER A 35 -6.34 -4.46 -2.41
N PRO A 36 -5.06 -4.73 -2.03
CA PRO A 36 -4.35 -3.87 -1.10
C PRO A 36 -4.22 -2.43 -1.61
N GLY A 37 -4.09 -1.49 -0.68
CA GLY A 37 -3.85 -0.09 -1.02
C GLY A 37 -2.44 0.18 -1.53
N TYR A 38 -1.48 -0.67 -1.18
CA TYR A 38 -0.07 -0.49 -1.51
C TYR A 38 0.53 -1.76 -2.09
N HIS A 39 1.56 -1.61 -2.93
CA HIS A 39 2.33 -2.73 -3.45
C HIS A 39 3.37 -3.20 -2.42
N TYR A 40 3.96 -2.25 -1.69
CA TYR A 40 4.97 -2.52 -0.66
C TYR A 40 4.69 -1.70 0.58
N VAL A 41 5.06 -2.24 1.73
CA VAL A 41 5.02 -1.53 3.01
C VAL A 41 6.42 -1.63 3.64
N ILE A 42 6.92 -0.50 4.11
CA ILE A 42 8.19 -0.43 4.84
C ILE A 42 7.88 -0.33 6.33
N LYS A 43 8.30 -1.32 7.08
CA LYS A 43 8.10 -1.36 8.53
C LYS A 43 9.06 -0.40 9.25
N ALA A 44 8.76 -0.11 10.51
CA ALA A 44 9.58 0.82 11.32
C ALA A 44 11.04 0.37 11.45
N ASP A 45 11.31 -0.92 11.37
CA ASP A 45 12.68 -1.48 11.42
C ASP A 45 13.40 -1.48 10.06
N GLY A 46 12.73 -0.99 9.01
CA GLY A 46 13.27 -0.96 7.66
C GLY A 46 12.93 -2.17 6.80
N GLU A 47 12.24 -3.15 7.34
CA GLU A 47 11.83 -4.34 6.56
C GLU A 47 10.82 -3.96 5.47
N ILE A 48 11.08 -4.39 4.23
CA ILE A 48 10.18 -4.15 3.10
C ILE A 48 9.31 -5.38 2.89
N VAL A 49 7.99 -5.22 2.99
CA VAL A 49 7.04 -6.33 2.86
C VAL A 49 6.21 -6.14 1.60
N PRO A 50 6.27 -7.07 0.64
CA PRO A 50 5.42 -6.99 -0.56
C PRO A 50 4.00 -7.44 -0.22
N LEU A 51 3.01 -6.67 -0.67
CA LEU A 51 1.58 -6.98 -0.47
C LEU A 51 0.88 -7.34 -1.77
N LEU A 52 1.36 -6.81 -2.89
CA LEU A 52 0.73 -6.99 -4.18
C LEU A 52 1.79 -6.96 -5.26
N SER A 53 1.66 -7.82 -6.26
CA SER A 53 2.55 -7.80 -7.43
C SER A 53 2.47 -6.44 -8.14
N ILE A 54 3.60 -5.93 -8.61
CA ILE A 54 3.65 -4.67 -9.36
C ILE A 54 2.90 -4.72 -10.69
N ASP A 55 2.59 -5.92 -11.17
CA ASP A 55 1.77 -6.09 -12.38
C ASP A 55 0.29 -5.84 -12.13
N LYS A 56 -0.12 -5.73 -10.87
CA LYS A 56 -1.51 -5.48 -10.48
C LYS A 56 -1.69 -4.06 -9.97
N VAL A 57 -2.90 -3.54 -10.12
CA VAL A 57 -3.25 -2.19 -9.68
C VAL A 57 -3.65 -2.21 -8.22
N SER A 58 -3.02 -1.36 -7.40
CA SER A 58 -3.39 -1.17 -6.00
C SER A 58 -4.38 -0.01 -5.85
N ASN A 59 -4.94 0.17 -4.66
CA ASN A 59 -5.96 1.19 -4.39
C ASN A 59 -5.42 2.44 -3.69
N GLY A 60 -4.12 2.70 -3.78
CA GLY A 60 -3.49 3.79 -3.02
C GLY A 60 -3.85 5.20 -3.46
N VAL A 61 -4.13 5.42 -4.77
CA VAL A 61 -4.45 6.75 -5.31
C VAL A 61 -5.64 6.66 -6.24
N ALA A 62 -6.75 7.29 -5.88
CA ALA A 62 -7.97 7.26 -6.68
C ALA A 62 -7.74 7.92 -8.05
N GLY A 63 -8.12 7.23 -9.12
CA GLY A 63 -8.06 7.74 -10.49
C GLY A 63 -6.72 7.63 -11.18
N TYR A 64 -5.65 7.25 -10.47
CA TYR A 64 -4.29 7.20 -11.03
C TYR A 64 -3.58 5.86 -10.81
N ASN A 65 -4.26 4.89 -10.22
CA ASN A 65 -3.64 3.62 -9.81
C ASN A 65 -3.08 2.79 -10.95
N SER A 66 -3.63 2.92 -12.17
CA SER A 66 -3.22 2.08 -13.30
C SER A 66 -1.77 2.26 -13.75
N GLN A 67 -1.15 3.38 -13.40
CA GLN A 67 0.24 3.72 -13.82
C GLN A 67 1.20 3.88 -12.65
N ILE A 68 0.82 3.42 -11.46
CA ILE A 68 1.52 3.74 -10.22
C ILE A 68 1.97 2.49 -9.48
N ILE A 69 3.15 2.53 -8.89
CA ILE A 69 3.53 1.65 -7.78
C ILE A 69 3.35 2.45 -6.49
N ASN A 70 2.54 1.95 -5.58
CA ASN A 70 2.29 2.57 -4.29
C ASN A 70 3.14 1.91 -3.19
N ILE A 71 3.94 2.69 -2.50
CA ILE A 71 4.76 2.25 -1.38
C ILE A 71 4.37 3.07 -0.16
N SER A 72 4.19 2.42 0.98
CA SER A 72 3.89 3.13 2.22
C SER A 72 4.85 2.72 3.32
N TYR A 73 5.25 3.68 4.16
CA TYR A 73 5.94 3.34 5.41
C TYR A 73 4.94 3.39 6.57
N ILE A 74 5.16 2.51 7.55
CA ILE A 74 4.30 2.47 8.74
C ILE A 74 4.69 3.59 9.68
N GLY A 75 3.73 4.42 10.04
CA GLY A 75 3.96 5.56 10.92
C GLY A 75 3.35 6.83 10.36
N GLY A 76 3.89 7.94 10.76
CA GLY A 76 3.43 9.25 10.35
C GLY A 76 2.36 9.77 11.24
#